data_1df265af7654140052213bee79f23378
#
_entry.id   1df265af7654140052213bee79f23378
#
_cell.length_a   1.000
_cell.length_b   1.000
_cell.length_c   1.000
_cell.angle_alpha   90.00
_cell.angle_beta   90.00
_cell.angle_gamma   90.00
#
_symmetry.space_group_name_H-M   'P 1'
#
loop_
_entity.id
_entity.type
_entity.pdbx_description
1 polymer ?
#
loop_
_entity_poly.entity_id
_entity_poly.type
_entity_poly.pdbx_seq_one_letter_code
_entity_poly.pdbx_strand_id
1 'polypeptide(L)'
;MVNKYFVKSVAASLVLSFSASQAFADDVEVLHWWTSGGEAAAVGVLKDDLEGKGIGWKDMPIAGGGGDAAMTTLKARVTAGNAPTAVQMLGYAIQDWGDQGKLANLNDLAASEGWDAVVPSALQAFSKHNGDWVAAPVNVHSTNWVWISKSALDATGGNAPSTWEELVSVLDAMKANGITPLAHGGQ
;
A
#
# COMPACT_ATOMS: atom_id res chain seq x y z
N MET A 1 77.57 -31.52 35.70
CA MET A 1 77.14 -30.41 34.87
C MET A 1 75.84 -30.80 34.22
N VAL A 2 74.73 -30.33 34.73
CA VAL A 2 73.40 -30.63 34.18
C VAL A 2 72.69 -29.28 33.87
N ASN A 3 72.44 -29.05 32.60
CA ASN A 3 71.90 -27.83 32.11
C ASN A 3 70.34 -27.97 32.11
N LYS A 4 69.67 -27.16 32.90
CA LYS A 4 68.17 -27.14 32.96
C LYS A 4 67.63 -26.10 31.97
N TYR A 5 67.06 -26.57 30.89
CA TYR A 5 66.26 -25.70 29.99
C TYR A 5 64.88 -25.54 30.57
N PHE A 6 64.55 -24.34 30.94
CA PHE A 6 63.20 -23.90 31.33
C PHE A 6 62.39 -23.58 30.11
N VAL A 7 61.43 -24.45 29.78
CA VAL A 7 60.48 -24.19 28.71
C VAL A 7 59.35 -23.33 29.27
N LYS A 8 59.30 -22.07 28.88
CA LYS A 8 58.12 -21.19 29.14
C LYS A 8 57.07 -21.47 28.12
N SER A 9 55.97 -22.12 28.52
CA SER A 9 54.74 -22.25 27.71
C SER A 9 54.02 -20.92 27.69
N VAL A 10 53.97 -20.28 26.55
CA VAL A 10 53.07 -19.12 26.28
C VAL A 10 51.75 -19.69 25.82
N ALA A 11 50.74 -19.63 26.68
CA ALA A 11 49.36 -19.90 26.31
C ALA A 11 48.81 -18.70 25.53
N ALA A 12 48.72 -18.83 24.23
CA ALA A 12 48.03 -17.86 23.37
C ALA A 12 46.53 -18.11 23.49
N SER A 13 45.84 -17.28 24.25
CA SER A 13 44.38 -17.26 24.31
C SER A 13 43.84 -16.65 23.01
N LEU A 14 43.32 -17.49 22.12
CA LEU A 14 42.63 -17.08 20.93
C LEU A 14 41.22 -16.60 21.34
N VAL A 15 41.03 -15.29 21.46
CA VAL A 15 39.71 -14.69 21.62
C VAL A 15 39.02 -14.72 20.23
N LEU A 16 38.18 -15.71 19.99
CA LEU A 16 37.26 -15.68 18.87
C LEU A 16 36.19 -14.60 19.16
N SER A 17 36.39 -13.43 18.58
CA SER A 17 35.34 -12.42 18.51
C SER A 17 34.29 -12.94 17.53
N PHE A 18 33.19 -13.50 18.02
CA PHE A 18 32.00 -13.72 17.26
C PHE A 18 31.41 -12.33 16.96
N SER A 19 31.78 -11.78 15.83
CA SER A 19 30.99 -10.70 15.22
C SER A 19 29.66 -11.32 14.80
N ALA A 20 28.64 -11.18 15.63
CA ALA A 20 27.27 -11.41 15.20
C ALA A 20 27.00 -10.43 14.06
N SER A 21 27.10 -10.90 12.82
CA SER A 21 26.56 -10.21 11.68
C SER A 21 25.07 -10.08 11.96
N GLN A 22 24.62 -8.90 12.36
CA GLN A 22 23.21 -8.58 12.30
C GLN A 22 22.86 -8.68 10.81
N ALA A 23 22.18 -9.75 10.44
CA ALA A 23 21.50 -9.79 9.16
C ALA A 23 20.44 -8.67 9.25
N PHE A 24 20.75 -7.51 8.69
CA PHE A 24 19.72 -6.51 8.43
C PHE A 24 18.73 -7.21 7.51
N ALA A 25 17.46 -7.21 7.87
CA ALA A 25 16.43 -7.56 6.93
C ALA A 25 16.61 -6.64 5.71
N ASP A 26 16.54 -7.21 4.51
CA ASP A 26 16.64 -6.41 3.30
C ASP A 26 15.60 -5.28 3.35
N ASP A 27 15.95 -4.11 2.83
CA ASP A 27 15.04 -2.98 2.77
C ASP A 27 13.76 -3.37 2.03
N VAL A 28 12.62 -2.97 2.58
CA VAL A 28 11.33 -3.13 1.91
C VAL A 28 11.13 -1.97 0.96
N GLU A 29 11.20 -2.22 -0.34
CA GLU A 29 10.88 -1.23 -1.36
C GLU A 29 9.38 -1.21 -1.61
N VAL A 30 8.73 -0.06 -1.37
CA VAL A 30 7.27 0.10 -1.45
C VAL A 30 6.89 1.10 -2.53
N LEU A 31 6.26 0.62 -3.59
CA LEU A 31 5.71 1.45 -4.65
C LEU A 31 4.27 1.84 -4.28
N HIS A 32 4.00 3.13 -4.22
CA HIS A 32 2.68 3.65 -3.87
C HIS A 32 2.42 5.02 -4.51
N TRP A 33 1.17 5.49 -4.45
CA TRP A 33 0.78 6.83 -4.93
C TRP A 33 0.19 7.72 -3.83
N TRP A 34 0.33 7.34 -2.59
CA TRP A 34 -0.07 8.13 -1.42
C TRP A 34 0.97 9.22 -1.13
N THR A 35 0.89 10.31 -1.87
CA THR A 35 1.93 11.35 -1.88
C THR A 35 1.52 12.65 -1.19
N SER A 36 0.27 12.78 -0.72
CA SER A 36 -0.22 14.02 -0.12
C SER A 36 -1.19 13.81 1.04
N GLY A 37 -1.26 14.81 1.92
CA GLY A 37 -2.25 14.88 3.00
C GLY A 37 -2.25 13.68 3.94
N GLY A 38 -3.43 13.17 4.26
CA GLY A 38 -3.62 12.05 5.17
C GLY A 38 -3.05 10.73 4.66
N GLU A 39 -2.99 10.54 3.36
CA GLU A 39 -2.44 9.32 2.75
C GLU A 39 -0.93 9.23 2.96
N ALA A 40 -0.19 10.33 2.74
CA ALA A 40 1.24 10.38 3.02
C ALA A 40 1.54 10.17 4.51
N ALA A 41 0.70 10.72 5.40
CA ALA A 41 0.82 10.50 6.83
C ALA A 41 0.59 9.03 7.20
N ALA A 42 -0.37 8.35 6.56
CA ALA A 42 -0.64 6.93 6.79
C ALA A 42 0.53 6.03 6.37
N VAL A 43 1.14 6.30 5.20
CA VAL A 43 2.36 5.60 4.76
C VAL A 43 3.51 5.84 5.74
N GLY A 44 3.63 7.08 6.27
CA GLY A 44 4.63 7.43 7.27
C GLY A 44 4.54 6.55 8.52
N VAL A 45 3.33 6.27 9.01
CA VAL A 45 3.12 5.38 10.17
C VAL A 45 3.64 3.96 9.88
N LEU A 46 3.36 3.42 8.70
CA LEU A 46 3.84 2.10 8.31
C LEU A 46 5.37 2.07 8.21
N LYS A 47 5.95 3.10 7.61
CA LYS A 47 7.41 3.27 7.52
C LYS A 47 8.05 3.29 8.90
N ASP A 48 7.57 4.17 9.79
CA ASP A 48 8.12 4.34 11.14
C ASP A 48 8.05 3.03 11.95
N ASP A 49 6.95 2.26 11.81
CA ASP A 49 6.79 0.96 12.47
C ASP A 49 7.80 -0.07 11.97
N LEU A 50 8.03 -0.15 10.66
CA LEU A 50 9.01 -1.07 10.07
C LEU A 50 10.44 -0.68 10.45
N GLU A 51 10.81 0.60 10.35
CA GLU A 51 12.12 1.11 10.76
C GLU A 51 12.35 0.89 12.26
N GLY A 52 11.34 1.06 13.10
CA GLY A 52 11.37 0.75 14.53
C GLY A 52 11.62 -0.73 14.85
N LYS A 53 11.31 -1.62 13.92
CA LYS A 53 11.59 -3.06 13.98
C LYS A 53 12.91 -3.46 13.32
N GLY A 54 13.71 -2.49 12.87
CA GLY A 54 14.99 -2.72 12.20
C GLY A 54 14.86 -3.17 10.74
N ILE A 55 13.70 -2.97 10.12
CA ILE A 55 13.45 -3.23 8.70
C ILE A 55 13.59 -1.91 7.96
N GLY A 56 14.51 -1.81 7.00
CA GLY A 56 14.71 -0.60 6.21
C GLY A 56 13.53 -0.34 5.27
N TRP A 57 13.24 0.94 5.04
CA TRP A 57 12.20 1.38 4.11
C TRP A 57 12.81 2.08 2.91
N LYS A 58 12.51 1.57 1.72
CA LYS A 58 12.87 2.23 0.47
C LYS A 58 11.61 2.75 -0.19
N ASP A 59 11.41 4.05 -0.08
CA ASP A 59 10.23 4.73 -0.57
C ASP A 59 10.25 4.87 -2.10
N MET A 60 9.14 4.52 -2.75
CA MET A 60 8.97 4.68 -4.19
C MET A 60 7.61 5.34 -4.50
N PRO A 61 7.45 6.63 -4.16
CA PRO A 61 6.21 7.35 -4.39
C PRO A 61 6.07 7.75 -5.86
N ILE A 62 4.89 7.50 -6.44
CA ILE A 62 4.53 7.94 -7.79
C ILE A 62 3.23 8.71 -7.71
N ALA A 63 3.30 10.03 -7.81
CA ALA A 63 2.14 10.89 -7.76
C ALA A 63 1.17 10.60 -8.92
N GLY A 64 -0.12 10.68 -8.63
CA GLY A 64 -1.20 10.50 -9.60
C GLY A 64 -2.39 9.77 -9.00
N GLY A 65 -3.59 10.35 -9.13
CA GLY A 65 -4.82 9.74 -8.63
C GLY A 65 -5.11 8.39 -9.28
N GLY A 66 -5.64 7.45 -8.49
CA GLY A 66 -6.02 6.11 -8.98
C GLY A 66 -4.87 5.14 -9.28
N GLY A 67 -3.60 5.60 -9.30
CA GLY A 67 -2.44 4.73 -9.42
C GLY A 67 -2.01 4.33 -10.83
N ASP A 68 -2.57 4.91 -11.90
CA ASP A 68 -2.25 4.51 -13.29
C ASP A 68 -0.76 4.65 -13.64
N ALA A 69 -0.14 5.77 -13.23
CA ALA A 69 1.30 5.98 -13.42
C ALA A 69 2.14 4.98 -12.62
N ALA A 70 1.70 4.64 -11.39
CA ALA A 70 2.35 3.64 -10.56
C ALA A 70 2.25 2.24 -11.18
N MET A 71 1.08 1.85 -11.71
CA MET A 71 0.89 0.57 -12.40
C MET A 71 1.71 0.48 -13.70
N THR A 72 1.84 1.57 -14.45
CA THR A 72 2.72 1.63 -15.64
C THR A 72 4.17 1.38 -15.24
N THR A 73 4.63 2.02 -14.17
CA THR A 73 5.99 1.83 -13.64
C THR A 73 6.19 0.41 -13.11
N LEU A 74 5.22 -0.13 -12.39
CA LEU A 74 5.26 -1.52 -11.92
C LEU A 74 5.43 -2.50 -13.07
N LYS A 75 4.63 -2.35 -14.13
CA LYS A 75 4.70 -3.21 -15.32
C LYS A 75 6.07 -3.18 -15.97
N ALA A 76 6.66 -1.99 -16.12
CA ALA A 76 8.00 -1.84 -16.69
C ALA A 76 9.05 -2.53 -15.81
N ARG A 77 8.99 -2.36 -14.49
CA ARG A 77 9.92 -2.95 -13.53
C ARG A 77 9.82 -4.48 -13.47
N VAL A 78 8.61 -5.02 -13.42
CA VAL A 78 8.38 -6.47 -13.42
C VAL A 78 8.88 -7.10 -14.71
N THR A 79 8.64 -6.44 -15.86
CA THR A 79 9.16 -6.90 -17.16
C THR A 79 10.70 -6.90 -17.21
N ALA A 80 11.34 -5.94 -16.56
CA ALA A 80 12.79 -5.86 -16.43
C ALA A 80 13.39 -6.80 -15.37
N GLY A 81 12.55 -7.60 -14.65
CA GLY A 81 13.01 -8.48 -13.58
C GLY A 81 13.40 -7.73 -12.29
N ASN A 82 12.95 -6.50 -12.11
CA ASN A 82 13.25 -5.64 -10.96
C ASN A 82 11.95 -5.17 -10.28
N ALA A 83 11.15 -6.13 -9.81
CA ALA A 83 9.93 -5.84 -9.06
C ALA A 83 10.23 -5.19 -7.71
N PRO A 84 9.39 -4.28 -7.19
CA PRO A 84 9.47 -3.81 -5.79
C PRO A 84 9.10 -4.94 -4.83
N THR A 85 9.46 -4.79 -3.55
CA THR A 85 9.11 -5.74 -2.50
C THR A 85 7.60 -5.74 -2.25
N ALA A 86 7.00 -4.55 -2.21
CA ALA A 86 5.57 -4.36 -2.04
C ALA A 86 5.04 -3.26 -2.95
N VAL A 87 3.76 -3.32 -3.27
CA VAL A 87 3.10 -2.33 -4.12
C VAL A 87 1.68 -2.09 -3.61
N GLN A 88 1.30 -0.82 -3.55
CA GLN A 88 -0.10 -0.45 -3.40
C GLN A 88 -0.87 -0.84 -4.66
N MET A 89 -2.05 -1.47 -4.50
CA MET A 89 -2.83 -1.95 -5.64
C MET A 89 -4.32 -1.88 -5.33
N LEU A 90 -5.12 -1.64 -6.33
CA LEU A 90 -6.57 -1.61 -6.22
C LEU A 90 -7.19 -2.91 -6.74
N GLY A 91 -8.21 -3.38 -6.05
CA GLY A 91 -9.20 -4.38 -6.39
C GLY A 91 -8.89 -5.31 -7.58
N TYR A 92 -9.43 -5.00 -8.74
CA TYR A 92 -9.29 -5.85 -9.93
C TYR A 92 -7.84 -6.01 -10.42
N ALA A 93 -6.98 -5.01 -10.23
CA ALA A 93 -5.59 -5.13 -10.62
C ALA A 93 -4.87 -6.25 -9.84
N ILE A 94 -5.30 -6.56 -8.62
CA ILE A 94 -4.77 -7.70 -7.84
C ILE A 94 -5.06 -9.01 -8.58
N GLN A 95 -6.26 -9.17 -9.14
CA GLN A 95 -6.62 -10.35 -9.90
C GLN A 95 -5.79 -10.49 -11.18
N ASP A 96 -5.63 -9.40 -11.94
CA ASP A 96 -4.81 -9.39 -13.16
C ASP A 96 -3.35 -9.77 -12.92
N TRP A 97 -2.76 -9.33 -11.79
CA TRP A 97 -1.40 -9.72 -11.40
C TRP A 97 -1.33 -11.14 -10.83
N GLY A 98 -2.40 -11.59 -10.18
CA GLY A 98 -2.58 -12.97 -9.72
C GLY A 98 -2.60 -13.95 -10.90
N ASP A 99 -3.36 -13.66 -11.96
CA ASP A 99 -3.42 -14.46 -13.19
C ASP A 99 -2.05 -14.61 -13.86
N GLN A 100 -1.20 -13.61 -13.73
CA GLN A 100 0.17 -13.62 -14.23
C GLN A 100 1.16 -14.35 -13.30
N GLY A 101 0.72 -14.82 -12.12
CA GLY A 101 1.58 -15.47 -11.13
C GLY A 101 2.69 -14.59 -10.58
N LYS A 102 2.41 -13.28 -10.42
CA LYS A 102 3.39 -12.28 -9.97
C LYS A 102 3.24 -11.86 -8.52
N LEU A 103 2.22 -12.36 -7.83
CA LEU A 103 1.96 -12.06 -6.43
C LEU A 103 2.44 -13.20 -5.52
N ALA A 104 2.94 -12.85 -4.35
CA ALA A 104 3.33 -13.82 -3.34
C ALA A 104 2.10 -14.45 -2.67
N ASN A 105 2.22 -15.69 -2.24
CA ASN A 105 1.22 -16.35 -1.40
C ASN A 105 1.40 -15.87 0.05
N LEU A 106 0.32 -15.40 0.67
CA LEU A 106 0.30 -14.87 2.02
C LEU A 106 -0.52 -15.75 3.00
N ASN A 107 -0.87 -16.98 2.62
CA ASN A 107 -1.76 -17.85 3.41
C ASN A 107 -1.25 -18.09 4.83
N ASP A 108 0.03 -18.33 5.02
CA ASP A 108 0.59 -18.59 6.35
C ASP A 108 0.43 -17.38 7.26
N LEU A 109 0.69 -16.18 6.73
CA LEU A 109 0.49 -14.92 7.44
C LEU A 109 -1.00 -14.70 7.72
N ALA A 110 -1.84 -14.86 6.71
CA ALA A 110 -3.29 -14.68 6.83
C ALA A 110 -3.90 -15.62 7.88
N ALA A 111 -3.41 -16.85 7.94
CA ALA A 111 -3.85 -17.82 8.95
C ALA A 111 -3.38 -17.44 10.36
N SER A 112 -2.11 -17.01 10.53
CA SER A 112 -1.57 -16.61 11.83
C SER A 112 -2.27 -15.37 12.40
N GLU A 113 -2.68 -14.43 11.54
CA GLU A 113 -3.36 -13.20 11.90
C GLU A 113 -4.90 -13.30 11.84
N GLY A 114 -5.44 -14.46 11.47
CA GLY A 114 -6.89 -14.73 11.45
C GLY A 114 -7.66 -13.88 10.43
N TRP A 115 -7.07 -13.55 9.27
CA TRP A 115 -7.66 -12.64 8.27
C TRP A 115 -9.02 -13.10 7.77
N ASP A 116 -9.27 -14.38 7.66
CA ASP A 116 -10.58 -14.92 7.23
C ASP A 116 -11.72 -14.54 8.18
N ALA A 117 -11.42 -14.32 9.46
CA ALA A 117 -12.41 -13.95 10.47
C ALA A 117 -12.61 -12.42 10.58
N VAL A 118 -11.57 -11.63 10.30
CA VAL A 118 -11.60 -10.18 10.55
C VAL A 118 -11.78 -9.35 9.28
N VAL A 119 -11.39 -9.85 8.12
CA VAL A 119 -11.53 -9.12 6.85
C VAL A 119 -12.93 -9.35 6.28
N PRO A 120 -13.70 -8.29 5.98
CA PRO A 120 -15.01 -8.44 5.35
C PRO A 120 -14.95 -9.22 4.04
N SER A 121 -15.95 -10.10 3.79
CA SER A 121 -15.98 -10.99 2.63
C SER A 121 -15.86 -10.26 1.28
N ALA A 122 -16.42 -9.07 1.17
CA ALA A 122 -16.29 -8.23 -0.02
C ALA A 122 -14.84 -7.84 -0.33
N LEU A 123 -14.01 -7.64 0.70
CA LEU A 123 -12.59 -7.34 0.53
C LEU A 123 -11.77 -8.61 0.28
N GLN A 124 -12.15 -9.74 0.91
CA GLN A 124 -11.51 -11.01 0.64
C GLN A 124 -11.60 -11.40 -0.84
N ALA A 125 -12.73 -11.10 -1.49
CA ALA A 125 -12.93 -11.36 -2.92
C ALA A 125 -11.89 -10.69 -3.82
N PHE A 126 -11.34 -9.55 -3.40
CA PHE A 126 -10.28 -8.84 -4.14
C PHE A 126 -8.87 -9.20 -3.66
N SER A 127 -8.71 -9.59 -2.41
CA SER A 127 -7.42 -9.90 -1.79
C SER A 127 -6.98 -11.35 -1.97
N LYS A 128 -7.90 -12.21 -2.40
CA LYS A 128 -7.63 -13.62 -2.71
C LYS A 128 -7.64 -13.86 -4.22
N HIS A 129 -6.75 -14.71 -4.68
CA HIS A 129 -6.72 -15.21 -6.05
C HIS A 129 -6.72 -16.73 -6.03
N ASN A 130 -7.68 -17.37 -6.72
CA ASN A 130 -7.87 -18.83 -6.70
C ASN A 130 -7.98 -19.43 -5.28
N GLY A 131 -8.48 -18.67 -4.32
CA GLY A 131 -8.62 -19.08 -2.92
C GLY A 131 -7.43 -18.73 -2.01
N ASP A 132 -6.29 -18.36 -2.55
CA ASP A 132 -5.10 -17.97 -1.81
C ASP A 132 -5.07 -16.48 -1.53
N TRP A 133 -4.64 -16.10 -0.31
CA TRP A 133 -4.35 -14.72 0.02
C TRP A 133 -3.10 -14.24 -0.74
N VAL A 134 -3.25 -13.20 -1.54
CA VAL A 134 -2.18 -12.61 -2.36
C VAL A 134 -2.00 -11.11 -2.11
N ALA A 135 -2.87 -10.52 -1.32
CA ALA A 135 -2.80 -9.12 -0.91
C ALA A 135 -3.27 -8.95 0.52
N ALA A 136 -2.66 -8.01 1.24
CA ALA A 136 -3.09 -7.56 2.55
C ALA A 136 -3.97 -6.31 2.40
N PRO A 137 -5.23 -6.31 2.88
CA PRO A 137 -6.06 -5.12 2.90
C PRO A 137 -5.49 -4.08 3.86
N VAL A 138 -5.21 -2.87 3.38
CA VAL A 138 -4.69 -1.77 4.22
C VAL A 138 -5.72 -0.68 4.47
N ASN A 139 -6.69 -0.50 3.56
CA ASN A 139 -7.80 0.45 3.72
C ASN A 139 -8.97 0.09 2.79
N VAL A 140 -10.06 0.81 2.98
CA VAL A 140 -11.27 0.68 2.17
C VAL A 140 -11.70 2.06 1.70
N HIS A 141 -11.89 2.21 0.38
CA HIS A 141 -12.43 3.42 -0.20
C HIS A 141 -13.87 3.18 -0.66
N SER A 142 -14.78 4.06 -0.26
CA SER A 142 -16.07 4.19 -0.90
C SER A 142 -15.95 5.37 -1.87
N THR A 143 -15.97 5.10 -3.16
CA THR A 143 -15.65 6.09 -4.20
C THR A 143 -16.85 6.54 -5.03
N ASN A 144 -18.00 5.88 -4.84
CA ASN A 144 -19.22 6.18 -5.57
C ASN A 144 -20.05 7.26 -4.85
N TRP A 145 -19.54 8.50 -4.88
CA TRP A 145 -20.15 9.65 -4.22
C TRP A 145 -20.52 10.73 -5.20
N VAL A 146 -21.57 11.49 -4.87
CA VAL A 146 -21.83 12.80 -5.44
C VAL A 146 -21.55 13.84 -4.39
N TRP A 147 -20.59 14.74 -4.65
CA TRP A 147 -20.30 15.89 -3.82
C TRP A 147 -21.08 17.08 -4.33
N ILE A 148 -21.80 17.77 -3.46
CA ILE A 148 -22.60 18.94 -3.84
C ILE A 148 -22.10 20.16 -3.07
N SER A 149 -21.84 21.26 -3.78
CA SER A 149 -21.53 22.54 -3.15
C SER A 149 -22.76 23.02 -2.38
N LYS A 150 -22.62 23.20 -1.06
CA LYS A 150 -23.72 23.70 -0.24
C LYS A 150 -24.19 25.09 -0.70
N SER A 151 -23.28 25.97 -1.05
CA SER A 151 -23.63 27.32 -1.52
C SER A 151 -24.38 27.30 -2.85
N ALA A 152 -24.03 26.40 -3.76
CA ALA A 152 -24.77 26.21 -5.02
C ALA A 152 -26.18 25.63 -4.77
N LEU A 153 -26.29 24.70 -3.85
CA LEU A 153 -27.57 24.10 -3.45
C LEU A 153 -28.48 25.17 -2.80
N ASP A 154 -27.95 25.93 -1.86
CA ASP A 154 -28.69 27.03 -1.18
C ASP A 154 -29.19 28.10 -2.20
N ALA A 155 -28.36 28.45 -3.20
CA ALA A 155 -28.73 29.39 -4.24
C ALA A 155 -29.90 28.93 -5.14
N THR A 156 -30.12 27.63 -5.23
CA THR A 156 -31.25 27.05 -5.98
C THR A 156 -32.48 26.79 -5.10
N GLY A 157 -32.37 27.01 -3.79
CA GLY A 157 -33.44 26.73 -2.83
C GLY A 157 -33.73 25.24 -2.65
N GLY A 158 -32.82 24.38 -3.13
CA GLY A 158 -32.98 22.93 -3.12
C GLY A 158 -32.47 22.25 -1.86
N ASN A 159 -32.92 21.03 -1.65
CA ASN A 159 -32.36 20.08 -0.68
C ASN A 159 -31.35 19.15 -1.35
N ALA A 160 -30.51 18.49 -0.54
CA ALA A 160 -29.62 17.47 -1.04
C ALA A 160 -30.45 16.32 -1.67
N PRO A 161 -30.19 15.93 -2.91
CA PRO A 161 -30.96 14.91 -3.61
C PRO A 161 -30.68 13.53 -3.01
N SER A 162 -31.72 12.70 -2.95
CA SER A 162 -31.67 11.30 -2.50
C SER A 162 -31.95 10.30 -3.63
N THR A 163 -32.43 10.77 -4.76
CA THR A 163 -32.68 9.98 -5.98
C THR A 163 -32.00 10.60 -7.20
N TRP A 164 -31.90 9.84 -8.28
CA TRP A 164 -31.37 10.33 -9.55
C TRP A 164 -32.25 11.43 -10.17
N GLU A 165 -33.56 11.31 -10.05
CA GLU A 165 -34.53 12.30 -10.54
C GLU A 165 -34.40 13.63 -9.79
N GLU A 166 -34.22 13.56 -8.47
CA GLU A 166 -33.98 14.73 -7.64
C GLU A 166 -32.62 15.38 -7.99
N LEU A 167 -31.57 14.57 -8.21
CA LEU A 167 -30.28 15.08 -8.65
C LEU A 167 -30.39 15.83 -9.98
N VAL A 168 -31.04 15.26 -10.98
CA VAL A 168 -31.26 15.92 -12.27
C VAL A 168 -32.00 17.24 -12.10
N SER A 169 -33.04 17.27 -11.27
CA SER A 169 -33.81 18.49 -10.98
C SER A 169 -32.96 19.58 -10.33
N VAL A 170 -32.06 19.22 -9.40
CA VAL A 170 -31.11 20.15 -8.78
C VAL A 170 -30.12 20.67 -9.81
N LEU A 171 -29.57 19.81 -10.67
CA LEU A 171 -28.63 20.21 -11.71
C LEU A 171 -29.28 21.17 -12.72
N ASP A 172 -30.53 20.95 -13.12
CA ASP A 172 -31.29 21.83 -14.00
C ASP A 172 -31.57 23.19 -13.35
N ALA A 173 -31.88 23.21 -12.04
CA ALA A 173 -32.05 24.44 -11.29
C ALA A 173 -30.74 25.23 -11.19
N MET A 174 -29.60 24.55 -10.96
CA MET A 174 -28.28 25.19 -10.98
C MET A 174 -27.98 25.82 -12.34
N LYS A 175 -28.23 25.09 -13.43
CA LYS A 175 -28.04 25.58 -14.78
C LYS A 175 -28.91 26.80 -15.07
N ALA A 176 -30.18 26.79 -14.67
CA ALA A 176 -31.09 27.92 -14.83
C ALA A 176 -30.63 29.18 -14.06
N ASN A 177 -29.90 29.02 -12.96
CA ASN A 177 -29.31 30.09 -12.16
C ASN A 177 -27.88 30.47 -12.62
N GLY A 178 -27.40 29.98 -13.76
CA GLY A 178 -26.06 30.29 -14.28
C GLY A 178 -24.91 29.64 -13.48
N ILE A 179 -25.20 28.65 -12.66
CA ILE A 179 -24.22 27.86 -11.91
C ILE A 179 -23.83 26.66 -12.74
N THR A 180 -22.55 26.36 -12.84
CA THR A 180 -22.08 25.12 -13.48
C THR A 180 -22.66 23.90 -12.74
N PRO A 181 -23.55 23.10 -13.36
CA PRO A 181 -24.32 22.11 -12.63
C PRO A 181 -23.51 20.87 -12.27
N LEU A 182 -22.52 20.50 -13.07
CA LEU A 182 -21.72 19.29 -12.86
C LEU A 182 -20.28 19.53 -13.29
N ALA A 183 -19.35 19.15 -12.41
CA ALA A 183 -17.94 18.98 -12.72
C ALA A 183 -17.63 17.48 -12.69
N HIS A 184 -17.16 16.95 -13.80
CA HIS A 184 -16.78 15.56 -13.92
C HIS A 184 -15.39 15.46 -14.54
N GLY A 185 -14.51 14.64 -13.96
CA GLY A 185 -13.21 14.37 -14.55
C GLY A 185 -13.39 13.63 -15.88
N GLY A 186 -12.82 14.16 -16.95
CA GLY A 186 -12.71 13.47 -18.23
C GLY A 186 -11.35 12.84 -18.39
N GLN A 187 -11.27 11.74 -19.14
CA GLN A 187 -10.00 11.17 -19.63
C GLN A 187 -9.68 11.75 -20.99
#